data_9601d10c03ef4ea466ed5d7771b9bede
#
_entry.id   9601d10c03ef4ea466ed5d7771b9bede
#
_cell.length_a   1.000
_cell.length_b   1.000
_cell.length_c   1.000
_cell.angle_alpha   90.00
_cell.angle_beta   90.00
_cell.angle_gamma   90.00
#
_symmetry.space_group_name_H-M   'P 1'
#
loop_
_entity.id
_entity.type
_entity.pdbx_description
1 polymer ?
#
loop_
_entity_poly.entity_id
_entity_poly.type
_entity_poly.pdbx_seq_one_letter_code
_entity_poly.pdbx_strand_id
1 'polypeptide(L)'
;MQETNLSFLNFEACQKCSICNSVCPMMAVNPKYPGPKKAGPDQERYRLKDKAFYDYALKYCLNCKRCEVACPSGVQVADLIQRAKLDYGPRSAHPLRDTMLASTDFMGSLASPFAPIVNGVLPWKPVKAVLDGVFGIDRRRTFPKYSGEKFVTWFRRHAEAQQQEFSSFVSFFHGCYANYNYPQLGKDFVKVVNAAGYGVHLLEKERCCGVALMANGKEKQAAKQARTNIASMTLAAGRGERILTASSSCTFMMRSEYAEVLGLPAEGYRENLELACKWLCEKLESGEVRLNFKPLRMKLAYHTACHMQKLGWQ
;
A
#
# COMPACT_ATOMS: atom_id res chain seq x y z
N MET A 1 -6.36 19.33 19.24
CA MET A 1 -5.22 19.29 18.32
C MET A 1 -4.12 18.54 19.06
N GLN A 2 -3.88 17.27 18.72
CA GLN A 2 -2.71 16.58 19.26
C GLN A 2 -1.48 17.24 18.64
N GLU A 3 -0.55 17.70 19.43
CA GLU A 3 0.80 18.06 18.99
C GLU A 3 1.41 16.80 18.39
N THR A 4 1.31 16.67 17.07
CA THR A 4 2.02 15.63 16.34
C THR A 4 3.50 15.94 16.47
N ASN A 5 4.23 15.01 17.07
CA ASN A 5 5.68 15.08 17.20
C ASN A 5 6.30 15.08 15.79
N LEU A 6 6.47 16.28 15.20
CA LEU A 6 7.02 16.51 13.86
C LEU A 6 8.54 16.34 13.82
N SER A 7 9.16 15.95 14.92
CA SER A 7 10.62 15.84 15.06
C SER A 7 11.25 14.88 14.05
N PHE A 8 10.49 13.85 13.59
CA PHE A 8 11.00 12.89 12.60
C PHE A 8 11.03 13.43 11.16
N LEU A 9 10.29 14.49 10.85
CA LEU A 9 10.20 15.03 9.48
C LEU A 9 11.43 15.85 9.08
N ASN A 10 12.18 16.37 10.04
CA ASN A 10 13.47 17.07 9.91
C ASN A 10 13.65 17.92 8.64
N PHE A 11 12.62 18.71 8.25
CA PHE A 11 12.66 19.51 7.02
C PHE A 11 13.75 20.59 7.03
N GLU A 12 14.20 21.02 8.21
CA GLU A 12 15.28 22.00 8.37
C GLU A 12 16.64 21.47 7.91
N ALA A 13 16.85 20.13 7.92
CA ALA A 13 18.04 19.51 7.37
C ALA A 13 18.12 19.60 5.83
N CYS A 14 17.11 20.13 5.16
CA CYS A 14 17.09 20.29 3.72
C CYS A 14 18.14 21.32 3.24
N GLN A 15 19.19 20.82 2.57
CA GLN A 15 20.27 21.62 1.99
C GLN A 15 19.89 22.29 0.65
N LYS A 16 18.66 22.17 0.20
CA LYS A 16 18.14 22.76 -1.06
C LYS A 16 18.86 22.29 -2.34
N CYS A 17 19.55 21.15 -2.32
CA CYS A 17 20.34 20.59 -3.42
C CYS A 17 19.50 20.17 -4.65
N SER A 18 18.19 20.01 -4.52
CA SER A 18 17.24 19.62 -5.58
C SER A 18 17.38 18.20 -6.13
N ILE A 19 18.20 17.32 -5.56
CA ILE A 19 18.31 15.90 -5.96
C ILE A 19 16.94 15.20 -5.95
N CYS A 20 16.09 15.49 -4.94
CA CYS A 20 14.74 14.95 -4.87
C CYS A 20 13.86 15.29 -6.08
N ASN A 21 14.14 16.41 -6.77
CA ASN A 21 13.42 16.82 -7.99
C ASN A 21 13.82 15.95 -9.17
N SER A 22 15.12 15.63 -9.34
CA SER A 22 15.62 14.84 -10.49
C SER A 22 15.10 13.41 -10.51
N VAL A 23 14.80 12.82 -9.35
CA VAL A 23 14.28 11.45 -9.23
C VAL A 23 12.73 11.38 -9.19
N CYS A 24 12.06 12.52 -9.25
CA CYS A 24 10.60 12.57 -9.12
C CYS A 24 9.89 12.22 -10.44
N PRO A 25 9.12 11.10 -10.50
CA PRO A 25 8.42 10.72 -11.73
C PRO A 25 7.33 11.72 -12.12
N MET A 26 6.74 12.42 -11.15
CA MET A 26 5.70 13.40 -11.44
C MET A 26 6.23 14.66 -12.10
N MET A 27 7.43 15.12 -11.75
CA MET A 27 8.06 16.26 -12.44
C MET A 27 8.35 15.96 -13.90
N ALA A 28 8.69 14.71 -14.21
CA ALA A 28 8.98 14.31 -15.60
C ALA A 28 7.75 14.38 -16.52
N VAL A 29 6.54 14.26 -15.98
CA VAL A 29 5.30 14.12 -16.78
C VAL A 29 4.24 15.19 -16.52
N ASN A 30 4.38 15.98 -15.47
CA ASN A 30 3.37 16.97 -15.07
C ASN A 30 4.00 18.35 -14.79
N PRO A 31 3.93 19.31 -15.74
CA PRO A 31 4.50 20.64 -15.56
C PRO A 31 3.82 21.48 -14.45
N LYS A 32 2.63 21.07 -13.99
CA LYS A 32 1.93 21.73 -12.87
C LYS A 32 2.47 21.32 -11.50
N TYR A 33 3.35 20.31 -11.43
CA TYR A 33 3.96 19.90 -10.18
C TYR A 33 5.33 20.54 -10.00
N PRO A 34 5.51 21.41 -8.99
CA PRO A 34 6.75 22.18 -8.80
C PRO A 34 7.91 21.36 -8.23
N GLY A 35 7.67 20.09 -7.95
CA GLY A 35 8.66 19.15 -7.43
C GLY A 35 8.65 18.98 -5.90
N PRO A 36 9.26 17.86 -5.44
CA PRO A 36 9.26 17.49 -4.04
C PRO A 36 9.91 18.55 -3.12
N LYS A 37 11.02 19.17 -3.54
CA LYS A 37 11.70 20.21 -2.75
C LYS A 37 10.77 21.37 -2.42
N LYS A 38 10.07 21.90 -3.43
CA LYS A 38 9.15 23.03 -3.23
C LYS A 38 7.90 22.57 -2.48
N ALA A 39 7.31 21.43 -2.86
CA ALA A 39 6.08 20.94 -2.26
C ALA A 39 6.24 20.49 -0.78
N GLY A 40 7.41 20.00 -0.40
CA GLY A 40 7.75 19.57 0.97
C GLY A 40 8.47 20.67 1.76
N PRO A 41 9.81 20.59 1.87
CA PRO A 41 10.57 21.44 2.81
C PRO A 41 10.39 22.94 2.62
N ASP A 42 10.32 23.43 1.37
CA ASP A 42 10.17 24.88 1.16
C ASP A 42 8.79 25.37 1.59
N GLN A 43 7.72 24.63 1.27
CA GLN A 43 6.36 25.01 1.69
C GLN A 43 6.12 24.82 3.18
N GLU A 44 6.81 23.88 3.83
CA GLU A 44 6.71 23.71 5.27
C GLU A 44 7.14 24.97 6.01
N ARG A 45 8.19 25.64 5.53
CA ARG A 45 8.62 26.93 6.06
C ARG A 45 7.57 28.04 5.94
N TYR A 46 6.76 28.01 4.86
CA TYR A 46 5.61 28.92 4.73
C TYR A 46 4.49 28.56 5.69
N ARG A 47 4.19 27.27 5.87
CA ARG A 47 3.17 26.79 6.81
C ARG A 47 3.47 27.10 8.27
N LEU A 48 4.73 27.21 8.65
CA LEU A 48 5.12 27.69 9.99
C LEU A 48 4.70 29.15 10.23
N LYS A 49 4.69 29.97 9.18
CA LYS A 49 4.31 31.39 9.25
C LYS A 49 2.80 31.60 9.05
N ASP A 50 2.21 30.87 8.13
CA ASP A 50 0.79 30.91 7.80
C ASP A 50 0.21 29.48 7.73
N LYS A 51 -0.47 29.08 8.79
CA LYS A 51 -1.12 27.76 8.91
C LYS A 51 -2.24 27.53 7.89
N ALA A 52 -2.73 28.56 7.22
CA ALA A 52 -3.72 28.46 6.15
C ALA A 52 -3.07 28.23 4.77
N PHE A 53 -1.73 28.32 4.68
CA PHE A 53 -1.03 28.15 3.41
C PHE A 53 -1.15 26.73 2.87
N TYR A 54 -1.80 26.60 1.72
CA TYR A 54 -1.92 25.33 1.00
C TYR A 54 -1.70 25.52 -0.50
N ASP A 55 -0.83 24.71 -1.07
CA ASP A 55 -0.62 24.65 -2.53
C ASP A 55 -1.34 23.44 -3.13
N TYR A 56 -2.28 23.69 -4.03
CA TYR A 56 -3.03 22.64 -4.73
C TYR A 56 -2.15 21.67 -5.53
N ALA A 57 -0.91 22.04 -5.83
CA ALA A 57 0.04 21.16 -6.51
C ALA A 57 0.43 19.95 -5.66
N LEU A 58 0.24 19.98 -4.32
CA LEU A 58 0.48 18.86 -3.43
C LEU A 58 -0.30 17.58 -3.84
N LYS A 59 -1.48 17.76 -4.44
CA LYS A 59 -2.31 16.63 -4.93
C LYS A 59 -1.59 15.73 -5.94
N TYR A 60 -0.59 16.25 -6.66
CA TYR A 60 0.14 15.50 -7.67
C TYR A 60 1.22 14.59 -7.09
N CYS A 61 1.60 14.74 -5.82
CA CYS A 61 2.53 13.82 -5.19
C CYS A 61 1.91 12.43 -5.02
N LEU A 62 2.59 11.40 -5.53
CA LEU A 62 2.17 9.98 -5.47
C LEU A 62 2.56 9.28 -4.17
N ASN A 63 3.25 9.95 -3.25
CA ASN A 63 3.80 9.35 -2.03
C ASN A 63 4.70 8.12 -2.29
N CYS A 64 5.43 8.12 -3.41
CA CYS A 64 6.27 6.99 -3.82
C CYS A 64 7.61 6.88 -3.08
N LYS A 65 7.97 7.86 -2.25
CA LYS A 65 9.19 7.90 -1.40
C LYS A 65 10.54 7.99 -2.14
N ARG A 66 10.58 8.02 -3.47
CA ARG A 66 11.86 8.10 -4.22
C ARG A 66 12.70 9.32 -3.84
N CYS A 67 12.03 10.45 -3.58
CA CYS A 67 12.70 11.67 -3.12
C CYS A 67 13.37 11.53 -1.75
N GLU A 68 12.84 10.68 -0.88
CA GLU A 68 13.42 10.38 0.44
C GLU A 68 14.60 9.44 0.32
N VAL A 69 14.48 8.39 -0.50
CA VAL A 69 15.58 7.44 -0.78
C VAL A 69 16.80 8.16 -1.35
N ALA A 70 16.56 9.15 -2.21
CA ALA A 70 17.64 9.92 -2.85
C ALA A 70 18.14 11.12 -2.02
N CYS A 71 17.52 11.42 -0.87
CA CYS A 71 17.89 12.59 -0.08
C CYS A 71 19.18 12.35 0.73
N PRO A 72 20.29 13.08 0.45
CA PRO A 72 21.54 12.88 1.19
C PRO A 72 21.45 13.31 2.64
N SER A 73 20.49 14.19 2.98
CA SER A 73 20.25 14.68 4.35
C SER A 73 19.15 13.92 5.09
N GLY A 74 18.62 12.81 4.51
CA GLY A 74 17.61 11.98 5.16
C GLY A 74 16.25 12.65 5.37
N VAL A 75 15.94 13.77 4.69
CA VAL A 75 14.66 14.49 4.87
C VAL A 75 13.50 13.65 4.36
N GLN A 76 12.46 13.48 5.17
CA GLN A 76 11.24 12.74 4.85
C GLN A 76 10.29 13.59 3.97
N VAL A 77 10.73 13.87 2.75
CA VAL A 77 10.08 14.86 1.85
C VAL A 77 8.66 14.47 1.47
N ALA A 78 8.41 13.18 1.20
CA ALA A 78 7.08 12.72 0.82
C ALA A 78 6.13 12.69 2.03
N ASP A 79 6.64 12.42 3.22
CA ASP A 79 5.85 12.46 4.46
C ASP A 79 5.44 13.89 4.81
N LEU A 80 6.34 14.87 4.65
CA LEU A 80 6.01 16.28 4.75
C LEU A 80 4.84 16.65 3.82
N ILE A 81 4.91 16.23 2.55
CA ILE A 81 3.85 16.49 1.57
C ILE A 81 2.55 15.77 1.96
N GLN A 82 2.66 14.51 2.37
CA GLN A 82 1.49 13.73 2.78
C GLN A 82 0.82 14.33 4.02
N ARG A 83 1.61 14.74 5.02
CA ARG A 83 1.12 15.41 6.22
C ARG A 83 0.45 16.73 5.88
N ALA A 84 1.08 17.53 5.02
CA ALA A 84 0.48 18.77 4.55
C ALA A 84 -0.86 18.56 3.81
N LYS A 85 -1.02 17.47 3.05
CA LYS A 85 -2.32 17.12 2.44
C LYS A 85 -3.38 16.81 3.49
N LEU A 86 -3.01 16.12 4.55
CA LEU A 86 -3.93 15.73 5.62
C LEU A 86 -4.36 16.91 6.48
N ASP A 87 -3.39 17.75 6.87
CA ASP A 87 -3.63 18.84 7.83
C ASP A 87 -4.22 20.10 7.19
N TYR A 88 -3.78 20.44 5.99
CA TYR A 88 -4.10 21.70 5.32
C TYR A 88 -4.89 21.52 4.03
N GLY A 89 -5.03 20.28 3.55
CA GLY A 89 -5.73 20.01 2.30
C GLY A 89 -7.18 20.47 2.34
N PRO A 90 -7.67 21.13 1.27
CA PRO A 90 -9.06 21.50 1.17
C PRO A 90 -9.93 20.25 1.13
N ARG A 91 -11.19 20.38 1.57
CA ARG A 91 -12.16 19.33 1.38
C ARG A 91 -12.29 19.02 -0.11
N SER A 92 -12.30 17.71 -0.44
CA SER A 92 -12.44 17.29 -1.83
C SER A 92 -13.70 17.88 -2.47
N ALA A 93 -13.59 18.31 -3.73
CA ALA A 93 -14.73 18.68 -4.56
C ALA A 93 -15.66 17.49 -4.85
N HIS A 94 -15.16 16.27 -4.71
CA HIS A 94 -15.89 15.03 -4.98
C HIS A 94 -15.77 14.03 -3.81
N PRO A 95 -16.30 14.35 -2.61
CA PRO A 95 -16.10 13.54 -1.41
C PRO A 95 -16.67 12.12 -1.52
N LEU A 96 -17.76 11.95 -2.27
CA LEU A 96 -18.37 10.64 -2.52
C LEU A 96 -17.45 9.75 -3.36
N ARG A 97 -16.93 10.30 -4.47
CA ARG A 97 -15.93 9.61 -5.30
C ARG A 97 -14.74 9.14 -4.47
N ASP A 98 -14.16 10.05 -3.72
CA ASP A 98 -12.94 9.78 -2.96
C ASP A 98 -13.19 8.74 -1.86
N THR A 99 -14.38 8.77 -1.26
CA THR A 99 -14.80 7.74 -0.30
C THR A 99 -14.98 6.38 -0.98
N MET A 100 -15.64 6.34 -2.14
CA MET A 100 -15.84 5.09 -2.89
C MET A 100 -14.49 4.49 -3.33
N LEU A 101 -13.62 5.29 -3.94
CA LEU A 101 -12.31 4.83 -4.43
C LEU A 101 -11.37 4.40 -3.29
N ALA A 102 -11.50 4.99 -2.11
CA ALA A 102 -10.70 4.66 -0.94
C ALA A 102 -11.22 3.45 -0.17
N SER A 103 -12.53 3.16 -0.24
CA SER A 103 -13.18 2.08 0.51
C SER A 103 -13.10 0.74 -0.21
N THR A 104 -11.89 0.26 -0.47
CA THR A 104 -11.62 -0.93 -1.29
C THR A 104 -12.26 -2.21 -0.76
N ASP A 105 -12.30 -2.42 0.56
CA ASP A 105 -12.95 -3.59 1.17
C ASP A 105 -14.47 -3.57 0.96
N PHE A 106 -15.09 -2.40 1.15
CA PHE A 106 -16.53 -2.23 0.96
C PHE A 106 -16.91 -2.44 -0.51
N MET A 107 -16.21 -1.75 -1.42
CA MET A 107 -16.46 -1.86 -2.86
C MET A 107 -16.19 -3.28 -3.37
N GLY A 108 -15.12 -3.92 -2.92
CA GLY A 108 -14.81 -5.30 -3.27
C GLY A 108 -15.86 -6.29 -2.76
N SER A 109 -16.32 -6.13 -1.53
CA SER A 109 -17.37 -6.98 -0.95
C SER A 109 -18.70 -6.84 -1.68
N LEU A 110 -19.05 -5.62 -2.08
CA LEU A 110 -20.29 -5.33 -2.82
C LEU A 110 -20.21 -5.81 -4.27
N ALA A 111 -19.08 -5.61 -4.94
CA ALA A 111 -18.93 -5.92 -6.36
C ALA A 111 -18.70 -7.42 -6.65
N SER A 112 -18.03 -8.15 -5.75
CA SER A 112 -17.69 -9.57 -5.99
C SER A 112 -18.89 -10.46 -6.29
N PRO A 113 -20.02 -10.42 -5.57
CA PRO A 113 -21.17 -11.25 -5.89
C PRO A 113 -21.77 -10.99 -7.29
N PHE A 114 -21.60 -9.75 -7.78
CA PHE A 114 -22.11 -9.28 -9.06
C PHE A 114 -20.99 -9.06 -10.08
N ALA A 115 -19.83 -9.70 -9.89
CA ALA A 115 -18.62 -9.48 -10.69
C ALA A 115 -18.86 -9.57 -12.22
N PRO A 116 -19.60 -10.54 -12.78
CA PRO A 116 -19.86 -10.59 -14.23
C PRO A 116 -20.56 -9.33 -14.74
N ILE A 117 -21.57 -8.86 -14.03
CA ILE A 117 -22.35 -7.65 -14.38
C ILE A 117 -21.46 -6.40 -14.26
N VAL A 118 -20.80 -6.24 -13.10
CA VAL A 118 -19.94 -5.08 -12.82
C VAL A 118 -18.81 -4.99 -13.86
N ASN A 119 -18.15 -6.10 -14.13
CA ASN A 119 -17.05 -6.17 -15.10
C ASN A 119 -17.51 -5.93 -16.55
N GLY A 120 -18.75 -6.27 -16.88
CA GLY A 120 -19.34 -6.00 -18.19
C GLY A 120 -19.77 -4.56 -18.37
N VAL A 121 -20.29 -3.93 -17.32
CA VAL A 121 -20.88 -2.56 -17.36
C VAL A 121 -19.82 -1.48 -17.21
N LEU A 122 -18.85 -1.64 -16.32
CA LEU A 122 -17.82 -0.60 -16.05
C LEU A 122 -17.03 -0.15 -17.29
N PRO A 123 -16.72 -1.00 -18.29
CA PRO A 123 -16.01 -0.55 -19.50
C PRO A 123 -16.88 0.21 -20.50
N TRP A 124 -18.21 0.23 -20.36
CA TRP A 124 -19.11 0.87 -21.31
C TRP A 124 -18.87 2.40 -21.38
N LYS A 125 -18.80 2.91 -22.61
CA LYS A 125 -18.61 4.36 -22.85
C LYS A 125 -19.66 5.24 -22.17
N PRO A 126 -20.99 4.93 -22.22
CA PRO A 126 -21.99 5.71 -21.51
C PRO A 126 -21.79 5.72 -19.99
N VAL A 127 -21.45 4.56 -19.40
CA VAL A 127 -21.19 4.46 -17.96
C VAL A 127 -19.95 5.28 -17.57
N LYS A 128 -18.89 5.20 -18.36
CA LYS A 128 -17.69 6.03 -18.17
C LYS A 128 -17.97 7.53 -18.30
N ALA A 129 -18.86 7.92 -19.22
CA ALA A 129 -19.28 9.31 -19.38
C ALA A 129 -20.06 9.82 -18.15
N VAL A 130 -20.94 9.00 -17.59
CA VAL A 130 -21.66 9.30 -16.34
C VAL A 130 -20.68 9.39 -15.16
N LEU A 131 -19.74 8.45 -15.05
CA LEU A 131 -18.71 8.47 -13.99
C LEU A 131 -17.82 9.72 -14.09
N ASP A 132 -17.52 10.18 -15.30
CA ASP A 132 -16.75 11.40 -15.53
C ASP A 132 -17.57 12.65 -15.17
N GLY A 133 -18.79 12.78 -15.70
CA GLY A 133 -19.62 13.96 -15.49
C GLY A 133 -20.16 14.13 -14.06
N VAL A 134 -20.54 13.01 -13.40
CA VAL A 134 -21.17 13.06 -12.07
C VAL A 134 -20.13 12.94 -10.95
N PHE A 135 -19.17 12.04 -11.10
CA PHE A 135 -18.20 11.74 -10.04
C PHE A 135 -16.81 12.33 -10.32
N GLY A 136 -16.55 12.89 -11.49
CA GLY A 136 -15.23 13.41 -11.86
C GLY A 136 -14.19 12.29 -11.99
N ILE A 137 -14.60 11.08 -12.38
CA ILE A 137 -13.70 9.96 -12.67
C ILE A 137 -13.42 9.96 -14.16
N ASP A 138 -12.21 10.35 -14.56
CA ASP A 138 -11.80 10.43 -15.96
C ASP A 138 -12.21 9.18 -16.76
N ARG A 139 -12.91 9.39 -17.88
CA ARG A 139 -13.42 8.32 -18.76
C ARG A 139 -12.35 7.40 -19.33
N ARG A 140 -11.08 7.83 -19.34
CA ARG A 140 -9.94 7.01 -19.77
C ARG A 140 -9.52 5.99 -18.70
N ARG A 141 -9.95 6.18 -17.46
CA ARG A 141 -9.58 5.27 -16.36
C ARG A 141 -10.09 3.86 -16.63
N THR A 142 -9.21 2.90 -16.44
CA THR A 142 -9.55 1.47 -16.38
C THR A 142 -9.61 1.04 -14.92
N PHE A 143 -10.60 0.20 -14.59
CA PHE A 143 -10.72 -0.40 -13.27
C PHE A 143 -10.25 -1.85 -13.32
N PRO A 144 -9.59 -2.36 -12.28
CA PRO A 144 -9.31 -3.79 -12.19
C PRO A 144 -10.63 -4.56 -12.13
N LYS A 145 -10.66 -5.73 -12.78
CA LYS A 145 -11.83 -6.61 -12.74
C LYS A 145 -12.03 -7.15 -11.33
N TYR A 146 -13.28 -7.35 -10.94
CA TYR A 146 -13.62 -8.04 -9.71
C TYR A 146 -13.74 -9.55 -9.98
N SER A 147 -13.33 -10.35 -8.99
CA SER A 147 -13.52 -11.79 -9.02
C SER A 147 -14.88 -12.17 -8.41
N GLY A 148 -15.56 -13.14 -9.01
CA GLY A 148 -16.80 -13.71 -8.45
C GLY A 148 -16.56 -14.54 -7.19
N GLU A 149 -15.37 -15.11 -7.03
CA GLU A 149 -14.95 -15.81 -5.82
C GLU A 149 -13.81 -15.04 -5.14
N LYS A 150 -13.97 -14.74 -3.86
CA LYS A 150 -12.92 -14.09 -3.04
C LYS A 150 -11.82 -15.09 -2.69
N PHE A 151 -10.57 -14.64 -2.59
CA PHE A 151 -9.46 -15.51 -2.17
C PHE A 151 -9.73 -16.19 -0.82
N VAL A 152 -10.21 -15.46 0.19
CA VAL A 152 -10.53 -16.02 1.51
C VAL A 152 -11.57 -17.13 1.42
N THR A 153 -12.58 -16.97 0.57
CA THR A 153 -13.62 -18.01 0.36
C THR A 153 -13.01 -19.26 -0.28
N TRP A 154 -12.18 -19.08 -1.30
CA TRP A 154 -11.46 -20.18 -1.93
C TRP A 154 -10.53 -20.89 -0.94
N PHE A 155 -9.74 -20.13 -0.16
CA PHE A 155 -8.79 -20.69 0.81
C PHE A 155 -9.50 -21.60 1.80
N ARG A 156 -10.56 -21.11 2.44
CA ARG A 156 -11.33 -21.89 3.43
C ARG A 156 -11.95 -23.15 2.87
N ARG A 157 -12.36 -23.12 1.60
CA ARG A 157 -13.00 -24.28 0.96
C ARG A 157 -12.02 -25.33 0.44
N HIS A 158 -10.85 -24.90 -0.02
CA HIS A 158 -9.98 -25.75 -0.82
C HIS A 158 -8.56 -25.91 -0.28
N ALA A 159 -8.09 -25.05 0.61
CA ALA A 159 -6.71 -25.07 1.05
C ALA A 159 -6.55 -25.21 2.55
N GLU A 160 -7.48 -24.73 3.37
CA GLU A 160 -7.33 -24.61 4.83
C GLU A 160 -7.08 -25.97 5.49
N ALA A 161 -7.80 -27.01 5.11
CA ALA A 161 -7.63 -28.34 5.68
C ALA A 161 -6.23 -28.92 5.40
N GLN A 162 -5.67 -28.67 4.22
CA GLN A 162 -4.33 -29.13 3.84
C GLN A 162 -3.23 -28.44 4.65
N GLN A 163 -3.48 -27.25 5.19
CA GLN A 163 -2.47 -26.56 5.97
C GLN A 163 -2.13 -27.27 7.28
N GLN A 164 -3.03 -28.12 7.80
CA GLN A 164 -2.79 -28.90 9.01
C GLN A 164 -1.70 -29.97 8.85
N GLU A 165 -1.29 -30.28 7.63
CA GLU A 165 -0.19 -31.22 7.35
C GLU A 165 1.19 -30.63 7.61
N PHE A 166 1.30 -29.31 7.80
CA PHE A 166 2.57 -28.62 8.02
C PHE A 166 2.87 -28.44 9.51
N SER A 167 4.14 -28.52 9.87
CA SER A 167 4.62 -28.27 11.24
C SER A 167 5.07 -26.82 11.48
N SER A 168 5.37 -26.09 10.41
CA SER A 168 5.80 -24.69 10.46
C SER A 168 4.85 -23.83 9.66
N PHE A 169 4.58 -22.62 10.15
CA PHE A 169 3.56 -21.76 9.54
C PHE A 169 4.07 -20.35 9.30
N VAL A 170 3.48 -19.71 8.29
CA VAL A 170 3.52 -18.28 8.08
C VAL A 170 2.10 -17.72 8.07
N SER A 171 1.94 -16.49 8.54
CA SER A 171 0.68 -15.75 8.40
C SER A 171 0.67 -14.95 7.10
N PHE A 172 -0.44 -14.98 6.36
CA PHE A 172 -0.59 -14.25 5.11
C PHE A 172 -1.53 -13.06 5.26
N PHE A 173 -0.99 -11.86 5.06
CA PHE A 173 -1.79 -10.67 4.80
C PHE A 173 -2.05 -10.59 3.29
N HIS A 174 -3.22 -11.02 2.85
CA HIS A 174 -3.56 -11.13 1.43
C HIS A 174 -3.86 -9.76 0.78
N GLY A 175 -4.37 -8.80 1.54
CA GLY A 175 -4.77 -7.49 1.05
C GLY A 175 -6.03 -7.51 0.18
N CYS A 176 -6.57 -6.32 -0.07
CA CYS A 176 -7.82 -6.15 -0.81
C CYS A 176 -7.72 -6.61 -2.27
N TYR A 177 -6.57 -6.36 -2.93
CA TYR A 177 -6.41 -6.70 -4.35
C TYR A 177 -6.42 -8.22 -4.59
N ALA A 178 -5.65 -8.98 -3.82
CA ALA A 178 -5.65 -10.44 -3.93
C ALA A 178 -7.02 -11.04 -3.52
N ASN A 179 -7.71 -10.41 -2.56
CA ASN A 179 -8.99 -10.94 -2.12
C ASN A 179 -10.12 -10.73 -3.14
N TYR A 180 -10.21 -9.54 -3.74
CA TYR A 180 -11.39 -9.15 -4.52
C TYR A 180 -11.15 -9.06 -6.02
N ASN A 181 -9.92 -8.78 -6.46
CA ASN A 181 -9.63 -8.51 -7.85
C ASN A 181 -8.81 -9.62 -8.52
N TYR A 182 -7.81 -10.14 -7.83
CA TYR A 182 -6.91 -11.16 -8.38
C TYR A 182 -6.61 -12.29 -7.40
N PRO A 183 -7.61 -13.15 -7.08
CA PRO A 183 -7.44 -14.29 -6.16
C PRO A 183 -6.34 -15.26 -6.56
N GLN A 184 -5.99 -15.32 -7.84
CA GLN A 184 -4.92 -16.19 -8.33
C GLN A 184 -3.58 -15.86 -7.66
N LEU A 185 -3.30 -14.58 -7.38
CA LEU A 185 -2.11 -14.19 -6.63
C LEU A 185 -2.03 -14.85 -5.24
N GLY A 186 -3.15 -14.86 -4.51
CA GLY A 186 -3.23 -15.54 -3.22
C GLY A 186 -3.11 -17.06 -3.34
N LYS A 187 -3.72 -17.65 -4.37
CA LYS A 187 -3.63 -19.09 -4.67
C LYS A 187 -2.18 -19.50 -4.97
N ASP A 188 -1.48 -18.71 -5.76
CA ASP A 188 -0.08 -18.97 -6.12
C ASP A 188 0.84 -18.76 -4.91
N PHE A 189 0.56 -17.76 -4.07
CA PHE A 189 1.26 -17.58 -2.80
C PHE A 189 1.18 -18.84 -1.93
N VAL A 190 -0.03 -19.38 -1.71
CA VAL A 190 -0.23 -20.61 -0.93
C VAL A 190 0.57 -21.78 -1.51
N LYS A 191 0.51 -21.97 -2.84
CA LYS A 191 1.27 -23.04 -3.51
C LYS A 191 2.77 -22.91 -3.31
N VAL A 192 3.33 -21.71 -3.45
CA VAL A 192 4.76 -21.46 -3.30
C VAL A 192 5.20 -21.68 -1.86
N VAL A 193 4.45 -21.20 -0.89
CA VAL A 193 4.74 -21.36 0.54
C VAL A 193 4.64 -22.84 0.95
N ASN A 194 3.62 -23.56 0.48
CA ASN A 194 3.50 -25.00 0.75
C ASN A 194 4.62 -25.79 0.08
N ALA A 195 5.04 -25.43 -1.13
CA ALA A 195 6.20 -26.06 -1.78
C ALA A 195 7.50 -25.79 -1.02
N ALA A 196 7.59 -24.66 -0.31
CA ALA A 196 8.71 -24.35 0.58
C ALA A 196 8.66 -25.09 1.93
N GLY A 197 7.64 -25.92 2.16
CA GLY A 197 7.49 -26.72 3.40
C GLY A 197 6.77 -26.01 4.54
N TYR A 198 6.10 -24.89 4.27
CA TYR A 198 5.37 -24.12 5.28
C TYR A 198 3.86 -24.13 5.01
N GLY A 199 3.09 -24.24 6.09
CA GLY A 199 1.66 -23.99 6.07
C GLY A 199 1.35 -22.48 6.09
N VAL A 200 0.15 -22.14 5.66
CA VAL A 200 -0.34 -20.76 5.62
C VAL A 200 -1.51 -20.57 6.57
N HIS A 201 -1.40 -19.64 7.49
CA HIS A 201 -2.52 -19.14 8.27
C HIS A 201 -3.01 -17.82 7.67
N LEU A 202 -4.31 -17.63 7.58
CA LEU A 202 -4.88 -16.29 7.37
C LEU A 202 -4.93 -15.55 8.69
N LEU A 203 -4.79 -14.23 8.65
CA LEU A 203 -5.00 -13.39 9.82
C LEU A 203 -6.48 -13.50 10.28
N GLU A 204 -6.73 -13.51 11.59
CA GLU A 204 -8.08 -13.67 12.13
C GLU A 204 -9.06 -12.61 11.60
N LYS A 205 -8.61 -11.36 11.60
CA LYS A 205 -9.36 -10.22 11.07
C LYS A 205 -8.41 -9.38 10.23
N GLU A 206 -8.71 -9.30 8.94
CA GLU A 206 -7.95 -8.48 8.02
C GLU A 206 -8.83 -7.40 7.40
N ARG A 207 -8.27 -6.20 7.28
CA ARG A 207 -8.82 -5.06 6.55
C ARG A 207 -7.80 -4.58 5.54
N CYS A 208 -8.23 -3.80 4.55
CA CYS A 208 -7.29 -3.12 3.68
C CYS A 208 -6.22 -2.38 4.49
N CYS A 209 -4.97 -2.38 4.04
CA CYS A 209 -3.86 -1.69 4.72
C CYS A 209 -4.09 -0.19 4.94
N GLY A 210 -5.03 0.42 4.20
CA GLY A 210 -5.39 1.83 4.37
C GLY A 210 -4.66 2.80 3.46
N VAL A 211 -3.72 2.35 2.61
CA VAL A 211 -2.97 3.24 1.71
C VAL A 211 -3.88 4.09 0.81
N ALA A 212 -4.97 3.51 0.29
CA ALA A 212 -5.95 4.24 -0.51
C ALA A 212 -6.74 5.28 0.32
N LEU A 213 -7.04 4.98 1.57
CA LEU A 213 -7.67 5.91 2.50
C LEU A 213 -6.74 7.10 2.80
N MET A 214 -5.46 6.83 3.08
CA MET A 214 -4.44 7.87 3.31
C MET A 214 -4.28 8.78 2.09
N ALA A 215 -4.18 8.21 0.90
CA ALA A 215 -4.05 8.98 -0.34
C ALA A 215 -5.25 9.91 -0.60
N ASN A 216 -6.43 9.60 -0.04
CA ASN A 216 -7.66 10.37 -0.17
C ASN A 216 -8.02 11.18 1.11
N GLY A 217 -7.07 11.38 2.03
CA GLY A 217 -7.29 12.21 3.22
C GLY A 217 -8.22 11.60 4.26
N LYS A 218 -8.43 10.28 4.26
CA LYS A 218 -9.32 9.56 5.18
C LYS A 218 -8.54 8.94 6.35
N GLU A 219 -7.69 9.73 7.01
CA GLU A 219 -6.78 9.30 8.07
C GLU A 219 -7.50 8.53 9.20
N LYS A 220 -8.61 9.06 9.71
CA LYS A 220 -9.38 8.41 10.79
C LYS A 220 -9.88 7.01 10.42
N GLN A 221 -10.29 6.83 9.15
CA GLN A 221 -10.75 5.53 8.66
C GLN A 221 -9.55 4.58 8.46
N ALA A 222 -8.44 5.08 7.94
CA ALA A 222 -7.19 4.33 7.83
C ALA A 222 -6.71 3.85 9.21
N ALA A 223 -6.70 4.72 10.22
CA ALA A 223 -6.32 4.37 11.59
C ALA A 223 -7.25 3.29 12.20
N LYS A 224 -8.56 3.34 11.91
CA LYS A 224 -9.50 2.29 12.35
C LYS A 224 -9.17 0.92 11.75
N GLN A 225 -8.90 0.87 10.43
CA GLN A 225 -8.48 -0.37 9.77
C GLN A 225 -7.12 -0.86 10.28
N ALA A 226 -6.18 0.06 10.47
CA ALA A 226 -4.85 -0.22 10.99
C ALA A 226 -4.92 -0.90 12.37
N ARG A 227 -5.74 -0.42 13.31
CA ARG A 227 -5.90 -1.05 14.63
C ARG A 227 -6.38 -2.49 14.53
N THR A 228 -7.31 -2.80 13.61
CA THR A 228 -7.76 -4.17 13.37
C THR A 228 -6.62 -5.05 12.86
N ASN A 229 -5.85 -4.55 11.90
CA ASN A 229 -4.72 -5.27 11.33
C ASN A 229 -3.60 -5.48 12.36
N ILE A 230 -3.27 -4.44 13.14
CA ILE A 230 -2.26 -4.51 14.21
C ILE A 230 -2.61 -5.63 15.20
N ALA A 231 -3.84 -5.67 15.70
CA ALA A 231 -4.27 -6.71 16.64
C ALA A 231 -4.04 -8.13 16.07
N SER A 232 -4.47 -8.38 14.83
CA SER A 232 -4.30 -9.69 14.19
C SER A 232 -2.84 -10.01 13.87
N MET A 233 -2.04 -9.02 13.45
CA MET A 233 -0.61 -9.21 13.19
C MET A 233 0.18 -9.45 14.47
N THR A 234 -0.15 -8.77 15.56
CA THR A 234 0.48 -9.01 16.87
C THR A 234 0.20 -10.42 17.39
N LEU A 235 -1.02 -10.94 17.21
CA LEU A 235 -1.34 -12.32 17.53
C LEU A 235 -0.51 -13.32 16.70
N ALA A 236 -0.39 -13.07 15.39
CA ALA A 236 0.42 -13.91 14.51
C ALA A 236 1.92 -13.89 14.90
N ALA A 237 2.46 -12.71 15.18
CA ALA A 237 3.83 -12.55 15.66
C ALA A 237 4.06 -13.24 17.02
N GLY A 238 3.05 -13.18 17.92
CA GLY A 238 3.08 -13.87 19.22
C GLY A 238 3.12 -15.39 19.11
N ARG A 239 2.66 -15.97 17.99
CA ARG A 239 2.84 -17.40 17.66
C ARG A 239 4.21 -17.72 17.06
N GLY A 240 5.09 -16.73 16.90
CA GLY A 240 6.38 -16.87 16.23
C GLY A 240 6.31 -16.92 14.70
N GLU A 241 5.16 -16.62 14.11
CA GLU A 241 4.97 -16.67 12.65
C GLU A 241 5.52 -15.44 11.95
N ARG A 242 6.12 -15.63 10.78
CA ARG A 242 6.41 -14.53 9.85
C ARG A 242 5.10 -14.11 9.19
N ILE A 243 4.88 -12.80 9.08
CA ILE A 243 3.71 -12.23 8.44
C ILE A 243 4.11 -11.80 7.04
N LEU A 244 3.63 -12.52 6.05
CA LEU A 244 4.03 -12.30 4.66
C LEU A 244 2.96 -11.55 3.88
N THR A 245 3.39 -10.67 2.99
CA THR A 245 2.51 -9.93 2.07
C THR A 245 2.97 -10.13 0.64
N ALA A 246 2.05 -10.00 -0.31
CA ALA A 246 2.36 -9.98 -1.74
C ALA A 246 2.42 -8.54 -2.33
N SER A 247 2.34 -7.50 -1.51
CA SER A 247 2.26 -6.10 -1.95
C SER A 247 3.23 -5.21 -1.19
N SER A 248 4.21 -4.63 -1.89
CA SER A 248 5.16 -3.67 -1.31
C SER A 248 4.50 -2.45 -0.69
N SER A 249 3.39 -1.96 -1.26
CA SER A 249 2.66 -0.82 -0.71
C SER A 249 1.93 -1.15 0.59
N CYS A 250 1.35 -2.36 0.69
CA CYS A 250 0.75 -2.81 1.94
C CYS A 250 1.81 -3.00 3.02
N THR A 251 2.93 -3.65 2.67
CA THR A 251 4.05 -3.86 3.60
C THR A 251 4.57 -2.53 4.12
N PHE A 252 4.85 -1.59 3.22
CA PHE A 252 5.36 -0.27 3.60
C PHE A 252 4.37 0.49 4.50
N MET A 253 3.10 0.50 4.15
CA MET A 253 2.06 1.14 4.96
C MET A 253 2.03 0.57 6.38
N MET A 254 2.03 -0.76 6.52
CA MET A 254 1.92 -1.43 7.82
C MET A 254 3.23 -1.39 8.62
N ARG A 255 4.38 -1.42 7.94
CA ARG A 255 5.70 -1.42 8.59
C ARG A 255 6.17 -0.03 9.03
N SER A 256 5.82 1.00 8.26
CA SER A 256 6.31 2.37 8.43
C SER A 256 5.19 3.36 8.73
N GLU A 257 4.22 3.52 7.85
CA GLU A 257 3.25 4.61 7.96
C GLU A 257 2.26 4.43 9.12
N TYR A 258 2.02 3.20 9.60
CA TYR A 258 1.20 2.99 10.80
C TYR A 258 1.82 3.65 12.03
N ALA A 259 3.12 3.57 12.20
CA ALA A 259 3.82 4.23 13.29
C ALA A 259 4.11 5.71 12.99
N GLU A 260 4.71 5.98 11.85
CA GLU A 260 5.28 7.28 11.52
C GLU A 260 4.21 8.33 11.19
N VAL A 261 3.13 7.93 10.51
CA VAL A 261 2.08 8.86 10.07
C VAL A 261 0.83 8.77 10.93
N LEU A 262 0.39 7.55 11.28
CA LEU A 262 -0.82 7.35 12.09
C LEU A 262 -0.55 7.33 13.59
N GLY A 263 0.71 7.31 14.05
CA GLY A 263 1.07 7.29 15.46
C GLY A 263 0.58 6.04 16.20
N LEU A 264 0.51 4.89 15.51
CA LEU A 264 0.03 3.64 16.08
C LEU A 264 1.21 2.71 16.46
N PRO A 265 1.07 1.87 17.51
CA PRO A 265 2.14 0.95 17.92
C PRO A 265 2.43 -0.09 16.84
N ALA A 266 3.71 -0.35 16.56
CA ALA A 266 4.15 -1.30 15.55
C ALA A 266 5.11 -2.37 16.10
N GLU A 267 5.58 -2.24 17.33
CA GLU A 267 6.65 -3.04 17.94
C GLU A 267 6.26 -4.53 18.06
N GLY A 268 4.97 -4.81 18.26
CA GLY A 268 4.49 -6.17 18.46
C GLY A 268 4.46 -7.06 17.21
N TYR A 269 4.65 -6.49 15.99
CA TYR A 269 4.57 -7.25 14.74
C TYR A 269 5.57 -6.82 13.67
N ARG A 270 6.12 -5.59 13.77
CA ARG A 270 6.89 -4.94 12.69
C ARG A 270 8.04 -5.80 12.17
N GLU A 271 8.78 -6.44 13.06
CA GLU A 271 9.95 -7.23 12.71
C GLU A 271 9.57 -8.60 12.10
N ASN A 272 8.34 -9.05 12.31
CA ASN A 272 7.81 -10.26 11.71
C ASN A 272 7.17 -10.03 10.34
N LEU A 273 6.89 -8.76 9.97
CA LEU A 273 6.18 -8.40 8.73
C LEU A 273 7.16 -8.15 7.58
N GLU A 274 7.02 -8.87 6.47
CA GLU A 274 7.85 -8.69 5.29
C GLU A 274 7.17 -9.11 3.98
N LEU A 275 7.85 -8.85 2.85
CA LEU A 275 7.40 -9.30 1.53
C LEU A 275 7.71 -10.79 1.36
N ALA A 276 6.76 -11.51 0.78
CA ALA A 276 6.91 -12.94 0.49
C ALA A 276 8.12 -13.26 -0.39
N CYS A 277 8.39 -12.41 -1.39
CA CYS A 277 9.56 -12.61 -2.26
C CYS A 277 10.88 -12.45 -1.49
N LYS A 278 10.98 -11.47 -0.57
CA LYS A 278 12.16 -11.29 0.27
C LYS A 278 12.36 -12.51 1.18
N TRP A 279 11.33 -12.90 1.91
CA TRP A 279 11.34 -14.08 2.77
C TRP A 279 11.80 -15.33 2.01
N LEU A 280 11.21 -15.57 0.82
CA LEU A 280 11.56 -16.74 0.02
C LEU A 280 13.01 -16.69 -0.48
N CYS A 281 13.51 -15.54 -0.92
CA CYS A 281 14.92 -15.37 -1.28
C CYS A 281 15.84 -15.72 -0.13
N GLU A 282 15.61 -15.18 1.06
CA GLU A 282 16.43 -15.45 2.24
C GLU A 282 16.43 -16.95 2.63
N LYS A 283 15.27 -17.62 2.54
CA LYS A 283 15.15 -19.06 2.78
C LYS A 283 15.87 -19.92 1.75
N LEU A 284 15.88 -19.50 0.50
CA LEU A 284 16.62 -20.17 -0.58
C LEU A 284 18.14 -19.94 -0.44
N GLU A 285 18.57 -18.73 -0.14
CA GLU A 285 19.97 -18.35 0.03
C GLU A 285 20.60 -19.03 1.26
N SER A 286 19.86 -19.15 2.36
CA SER A 286 20.29 -19.88 3.56
C SER A 286 20.33 -21.40 3.38
N GLY A 287 19.73 -21.93 2.31
CA GLY A 287 19.59 -23.35 2.06
C GLY A 287 18.53 -24.06 2.93
N GLU A 288 17.77 -23.30 3.74
CA GLU A 288 16.67 -23.82 4.55
C GLU A 288 15.51 -24.36 3.69
N VAL A 289 15.29 -23.72 2.54
CA VAL A 289 14.31 -24.15 1.54
C VAL A 289 15.02 -24.54 0.25
N ARG A 290 14.60 -25.65 -0.34
CA ARG A 290 15.07 -26.10 -1.64
C ARG A 290 13.89 -26.31 -2.57
N LEU A 291 13.85 -25.58 -3.68
CA LEU A 291 12.81 -25.68 -4.69
C LEU A 291 13.40 -26.17 -6.01
N ASN A 292 12.70 -27.06 -6.68
CA ASN A 292 13.07 -27.52 -8.01
C ASN A 292 12.52 -26.56 -9.07
N PHE A 293 13.32 -25.58 -9.47
CA PHE A 293 12.95 -24.64 -10.52
C PHE A 293 13.08 -25.28 -11.91
N LYS A 294 12.07 -25.08 -12.74
CA LYS A 294 12.15 -25.38 -14.17
C LYS A 294 12.64 -24.17 -14.94
N PRO A 295 13.60 -24.32 -15.87
CA PRO A 295 14.10 -23.21 -16.64
C PRO A 295 12.99 -22.64 -17.54
N LEU A 296 12.76 -21.34 -17.47
CA LEU A 296 11.87 -20.61 -18.35
C LEU A 296 12.68 -19.90 -19.43
N ARG A 297 12.43 -20.22 -20.71
CA ARG A 297 13.10 -19.58 -21.87
C ARG A 297 12.33 -18.31 -22.23
N MET A 298 12.39 -17.28 -21.39
CA MET A 298 11.75 -15.99 -21.66
C MET A 298 12.62 -14.83 -21.16
N LYS A 299 12.52 -13.69 -21.83
CA LYS A 299 13.12 -12.43 -21.36
C LYS A 299 12.17 -11.77 -20.38
N LEU A 300 12.66 -11.39 -19.22
CA LEU A 300 11.92 -10.70 -18.18
C LEU A 300 12.52 -9.32 -17.96
N ALA A 301 11.65 -8.33 -17.72
CA ALA A 301 12.06 -7.04 -17.19
C ALA A 301 11.56 -6.95 -15.74
N TYR A 302 12.46 -6.61 -14.81
CA TYR A 302 12.11 -6.40 -13.41
C TYR A 302 12.01 -4.91 -13.13
N HIS A 303 10.89 -4.49 -12.52
CA HIS A 303 10.70 -3.13 -12.04
C HIS A 303 10.70 -3.13 -10.50
N THR A 304 11.72 -2.51 -9.91
CA THR A 304 11.78 -2.35 -8.44
C THR A 304 10.68 -1.42 -7.98
N ALA A 305 9.77 -1.92 -7.16
CA ALA A 305 8.69 -1.12 -6.61
C ALA A 305 9.23 -0.03 -5.67
N CYS A 306 8.75 1.21 -5.82
CA CYS A 306 9.25 2.36 -5.06
C CYS A 306 9.21 2.15 -3.53
N HIS A 307 8.15 1.56 -3.00
CA HIS A 307 8.04 1.27 -1.56
C HIS A 307 8.98 0.14 -1.12
N MET A 308 9.27 -0.83 -1.98
CA MET A 308 10.27 -1.85 -1.72
C MET A 308 11.66 -1.23 -1.62
N GLN A 309 11.99 -0.29 -2.52
CA GLN A 309 13.23 0.48 -2.47
C GLN A 309 13.36 1.30 -1.18
N LYS A 310 12.26 1.93 -0.73
CA LYS A 310 12.25 2.67 0.54
C LYS A 310 12.45 1.76 1.76
N LEU A 311 12.00 0.50 1.70
CA LEU A 311 12.26 -0.50 2.75
C LEU A 311 13.70 -1.05 2.72
N GLY A 312 14.52 -0.67 1.73
CA GLY A 312 15.87 -1.21 1.56
C GLY A 312 15.91 -2.64 1.02
N TRP A 313 14.83 -3.11 0.43
CA TRP A 313 14.69 -4.46 -0.11
C TRP A 313 14.72 -4.40 -1.65
N GLN A 314 15.89 -4.64 -2.22
CA GLN A 314 16.13 -4.57 -3.68
C GLN A 314 16.54 -5.94 -4.20
#